data_af84b136bad929621f1f08ea640567d1
#
_entry.id   af84b136bad929621f1f08ea640567d1
#
_cell.length_a   1.000
_cell.length_b   1.000
_cell.length_c   1.000
_cell.angle_alpha   90.00
_cell.angle_beta   90.00
_cell.angle_gamma   90.00
#
_symmetry.space_group_name_H-M   'P 1'
#
loop_
_entity.id
_entity.type
_entity.pdbx_description
1 polymer ?
#
loop_
_entity_poly.entity_id
_entity_poly.type
_entity_poly.pdbx_seq_one_letter_code
_entity_poly.pdbx_strand_id
1 'polypeptide(L)'
;MSLPILDWGYPQSNIGKLNQQAIQKKKGDRNLPKINYFCVVKYKQLTSEQRSQIFAYLQDGIARKVICVRVGISQSTLSRELRRNCGKHGNYTWQFAHCLAMERRERICRNRKIPAETINKALSYLTEQQWSPEQISGYLKLHGTHISHERIYQEIRADRTGELRKHCRHKMKYRHRSSADRINIPNRVSIHERPPEADGRRSGDWEMDLVIGKEHKSAVLTMIERRTNMFLQTKIPSKKPHVVAMAAWRLLFPYRKNVLTITTDNGSEFMNHQWLSRKIGAGVYFADPFCSGQKGAVENANKLFRQYFPKGTDFNNITQEELDRVQRKINQRPRRKLGFCSPKQIFFELLS
;
A
#
# COMPACT_ATOMS: atom_id res chain seq x y z
N MET A 1 -33.74 -29.99 -62.63
CA MET A 1 -33.18 -30.96 -61.67
C MET A 1 -32.42 -30.12 -60.61
N SER A 2 -33.08 -29.91 -59.49
CA SER A 2 -32.60 -29.12 -58.37
C SER A 2 -31.93 -30.04 -57.33
N LEU A 3 -30.70 -29.76 -56.96
CA LEU A 3 -29.96 -30.49 -55.91
C LEU A 3 -30.38 -29.97 -54.53
N PRO A 4 -30.46 -30.85 -53.51
CA PRO A 4 -30.95 -30.48 -52.19
C PRO A 4 -29.87 -29.76 -51.36
N ILE A 5 -30.32 -28.76 -50.65
CA ILE A 5 -29.54 -27.99 -49.66
C ILE A 5 -29.36 -28.86 -48.42
N LEU A 6 -28.11 -29.25 -48.09
CA LEU A 6 -27.78 -29.90 -46.83
C LEU A 6 -27.79 -28.86 -45.69
N ASP A 7 -28.73 -29.01 -44.80
CA ASP A 7 -28.89 -28.26 -43.56
C ASP A 7 -27.86 -28.77 -42.54
N TRP A 8 -26.78 -27.98 -42.27
CA TRP A 8 -25.87 -28.23 -41.20
C TRP A 8 -26.37 -27.57 -39.94
N GLY A 9 -27.15 -28.32 -39.20
CA GLY A 9 -27.58 -27.91 -37.84
C GLY A 9 -26.39 -27.72 -36.92
N TYR A 10 -26.09 -26.44 -36.60
CA TYR A 10 -25.17 -26.09 -35.50
C TYR A 10 -25.90 -26.19 -34.18
N PRO A 11 -25.36 -26.88 -33.16
CA PRO A 11 -25.95 -26.85 -31.85
C PRO A 11 -25.80 -25.44 -31.28
N GLN A 12 -26.90 -24.77 -31.02
CA GLN A 12 -26.92 -23.51 -30.28
C GLN A 12 -26.34 -23.74 -28.89
N SER A 13 -25.18 -23.16 -28.66
CA SER A 13 -24.43 -23.29 -27.42
C SER A 13 -25.19 -22.73 -26.22
N ASN A 14 -25.33 -23.55 -25.18
CA ASN A 14 -25.93 -23.27 -23.87
C ASN A 14 -25.25 -22.17 -23.05
N ILE A 15 -24.43 -21.32 -23.65
CA ILE A 15 -23.66 -20.25 -22.96
C ILE A 15 -24.57 -19.11 -22.47
N GLY A 16 -25.69 -18.84 -23.17
CA GLY A 16 -26.65 -17.81 -22.77
C GLY A 16 -27.48 -18.16 -21.52
N LYS A 17 -27.80 -19.45 -21.33
CA LYS A 17 -28.64 -19.91 -20.19
C LYS A 17 -27.84 -20.01 -18.88
N LEU A 18 -26.56 -20.35 -18.94
CA LEU A 18 -25.68 -20.39 -17.77
C LEU A 18 -25.45 -18.98 -17.16
N ASN A 19 -25.37 -17.94 -18.00
CA ASN A 19 -25.21 -16.58 -17.52
C ASN A 19 -26.47 -15.99 -16.87
N GLN A 20 -27.67 -16.37 -17.32
CA GLN A 20 -28.93 -15.88 -16.72
C GLN A 20 -29.23 -16.56 -15.38
N GLN A 21 -28.91 -17.84 -15.22
CA GLN A 21 -29.05 -18.53 -13.92
C GLN A 21 -28.04 -18.04 -12.87
N ALA A 22 -26.84 -17.63 -13.29
CA ALA A 22 -25.85 -17.02 -12.39
C ALA A 22 -26.25 -15.62 -11.89
N ILE A 23 -27.02 -14.87 -12.68
CA ILE A 23 -27.50 -13.53 -12.31
C ILE A 23 -28.70 -13.59 -11.34
N GLN A 24 -29.56 -14.58 -11.47
CA GLN A 24 -30.72 -14.72 -10.57
C GLN A 24 -30.36 -15.25 -9.17
N LYS A 25 -29.25 -16.03 -9.02
CA LYS A 25 -28.80 -16.52 -7.69
C LYS A 25 -28.08 -15.45 -6.84
N LYS A 26 -27.79 -14.26 -7.36
CA LYS A 26 -27.06 -13.19 -6.63
C LYS A 26 -27.91 -12.26 -5.79
N LYS A 27 -29.22 -12.45 -5.66
CA LYS A 27 -30.10 -11.54 -4.89
C LYS A 27 -30.43 -12.01 -3.46
N GLY A 28 -29.88 -13.13 -2.98
CA GLY A 28 -30.31 -13.74 -1.71
C GLY A 28 -29.29 -13.91 -0.60
N ASP A 29 -27.97 -13.75 -0.81
CA ASP A 29 -26.99 -14.15 0.21
C ASP A 29 -25.98 -13.05 0.51
N ARG A 30 -26.10 -12.41 1.70
CA ARG A 30 -25.24 -11.31 2.17
C ARG A 30 -23.93 -11.77 2.82
N ASN A 31 -23.60 -13.05 2.79
CA ASN A 31 -22.45 -13.63 3.51
C ASN A 31 -21.48 -14.48 2.67
N LEU A 32 -21.35 -14.21 1.37
CA LEU A 32 -20.29 -14.85 0.60
C LEU A 32 -19.00 -14.04 0.65
N PRO A 33 -17.86 -14.67 0.93
CA PRO A 33 -16.57 -13.97 0.90
C PRO A 33 -16.35 -13.41 -0.50
N LYS A 34 -15.89 -12.14 -0.57
CA LYS A 34 -15.47 -11.50 -1.82
C LYS A 34 -14.28 -12.28 -2.38
N ILE A 35 -14.53 -13.29 -3.17
CA ILE A 35 -13.51 -13.93 -3.99
C ILE A 35 -13.14 -12.90 -5.06
N ASN A 36 -12.00 -12.25 -4.87
CA ASN A 36 -11.36 -11.46 -5.91
C ASN A 36 -10.97 -12.43 -7.03
N TYR A 37 -11.84 -12.59 -8.01
CA TYR A 37 -11.46 -13.13 -9.31
C TYR A 37 -10.56 -12.12 -10.02
N PHE A 38 -9.30 -11.99 -9.58
CA PHE A 38 -8.23 -11.58 -10.47
C PHE A 38 -8.05 -12.75 -11.43
N CYS A 39 -8.90 -12.79 -12.44
CA CYS A 39 -8.66 -13.56 -13.63
C CYS A 39 -7.36 -12.99 -14.22
N VAL A 40 -6.23 -13.64 -13.94
CA VAL A 40 -4.97 -13.39 -14.64
C VAL A 40 -5.18 -13.86 -16.07
N VAL A 41 -5.87 -13.02 -16.86
CA VAL A 41 -5.93 -13.21 -18.31
C VAL A 41 -4.49 -13.03 -18.77
N LYS A 42 -3.77 -14.15 -18.94
CA LYS A 42 -2.45 -14.14 -19.58
C LYS A 42 -2.62 -13.50 -20.95
N TYR A 43 -2.21 -12.23 -21.06
CA TYR A 43 -2.23 -11.50 -22.33
C TYR A 43 -1.38 -12.29 -23.33
N LYS A 44 -2.03 -12.84 -24.36
CA LYS A 44 -1.36 -13.47 -25.50
C LYS A 44 -1.27 -12.47 -26.62
N GLN A 45 -0.07 -12.24 -27.12
CA GLN A 45 0.12 -11.44 -28.33
C GLN A 45 -0.38 -12.21 -29.56
N LEU A 46 -0.81 -11.48 -30.59
CA LEU A 46 -1.16 -12.11 -31.86
C LEU A 46 0.04 -12.81 -32.46
N THR A 47 -0.18 -14.02 -32.98
CA THR A 47 0.84 -14.79 -33.72
C THR A 47 0.97 -14.28 -35.17
N SER A 48 2.00 -14.71 -35.89
CA SER A 48 2.16 -14.42 -37.32
C SER A 48 0.98 -14.98 -38.13
N GLU A 49 0.51 -16.19 -37.79
CA GLU A 49 -0.61 -16.86 -38.44
C GLU A 49 -1.91 -16.06 -38.23
N GLN A 50 -2.18 -15.60 -37.01
CA GLN A 50 -3.36 -14.77 -36.75
C GLN A 50 -3.32 -13.45 -37.53
N ARG A 51 -2.15 -12.83 -37.70
CA ARG A 51 -1.97 -11.63 -38.51
C ARG A 51 -2.20 -11.90 -39.99
N SER A 52 -1.72 -13.05 -40.50
CA SER A 52 -1.96 -13.49 -41.86
C SER A 52 -3.46 -13.73 -42.13
N GLN A 53 -4.17 -14.39 -41.21
CA GLN A 53 -5.62 -14.57 -41.31
C GLN A 53 -6.39 -13.22 -41.27
N ILE A 54 -6.00 -12.29 -40.39
CA ILE A 54 -6.60 -10.96 -40.36
C ILE A 54 -6.40 -10.24 -41.70
N PHE A 55 -5.21 -10.33 -42.30
CA PHE A 55 -4.91 -9.72 -43.58
C PHE A 55 -5.78 -10.31 -44.68
N ALA A 56 -5.86 -11.65 -44.81
CA ALA A 56 -6.68 -12.33 -45.83
C ALA A 56 -8.16 -11.90 -45.72
N TYR A 57 -8.73 -11.94 -44.52
CA TYR A 57 -10.12 -11.54 -44.30
C TYR A 57 -10.40 -10.05 -44.56
N LEU A 58 -9.41 -9.17 -44.35
CA LEU A 58 -9.53 -7.75 -44.71
C LEU A 58 -9.51 -7.53 -46.23
N GLN A 59 -8.71 -8.33 -46.98
CA GLN A 59 -8.70 -8.29 -48.43
C GLN A 59 -10.02 -8.78 -49.02
N ASP A 60 -10.63 -9.81 -48.41
CA ASP A 60 -11.95 -10.32 -48.78
C ASP A 60 -13.12 -9.42 -48.36
N GLY A 61 -12.86 -8.24 -47.76
CA GLY A 61 -13.89 -7.28 -47.35
C GLY A 61 -14.77 -7.77 -46.17
N ILE A 62 -14.32 -8.79 -45.42
CA ILE A 62 -15.12 -9.36 -44.32
C ILE A 62 -15.25 -8.37 -43.16
N ALA A 63 -16.46 -8.24 -42.62
CA ALA A 63 -16.77 -7.35 -41.52
C ALA A 63 -15.89 -7.65 -40.27
N ARG A 64 -15.35 -6.62 -39.60
CA ARG A 64 -14.46 -6.74 -38.45
C ARG A 64 -15.00 -7.61 -37.31
N LYS A 65 -16.32 -7.62 -37.08
CA LYS A 65 -16.97 -8.50 -36.10
C LYS A 65 -16.77 -9.97 -36.42
N VAL A 66 -16.89 -10.34 -37.71
CA VAL A 66 -16.73 -11.71 -38.19
C VAL A 66 -15.27 -12.13 -38.12
N ILE A 67 -14.34 -11.24 -38.49
CA ILE A 67 -12.88 -11.49 -38.37
C ILE A 67 -12.53 -11.82 -36.91
N CYS A 68 -13.06 -11.06 -35.93
CA CYS A 68 -12.81 -11.31 -34.51
C CYS A 68 -13.25 -12.72 -34.08
N VAL A 69 -14.41 -13.17 -34.54
CA VAL A 69 -14.92 -14.50 -34.22
C VAL A 69 -14.07 -15.60 -34.86
N ARG A 70 -13.71 -15.45 -36.14
CA ARG A 70 -12.91 -16.45 -36.87
C ARG A 70 -11.47 -16.60 -36.36
N VAL A 71 -10.85 -15.48 -35.97
CA VAL A 71 -9.45 -15.47 -35.47
C VAL A 71 -9.40 -15.73 -33.94
N GLY A 72 -10.55 -15.71 -33.26
CA GLY A 72 -10.63 -15.94 -31.80
C GLY A 72 -10.07 -14.77 -30.96
N ILE A 73 -10.28 -13.51 -31.40
CA ILE A 73 -9.77 -12.32 -30.74
C ILE A 73 -10.89 -11.31 -30.40
N SER A 74 -10.64 -10.42 -29.45
CA SER A 74 -11.59 -9.36 -29.14
C SER A 74 -11.56 -8.23 -30.17
N GLN A 75 -12.68 -7.52 -30.35
CA GLN A 75 -12.75 -6.34 -31.22
C GLN A 75 -11.74 -5.26 -30.82
N SER A 76 -11.50 -5.09 -29.53
CA SER A 76 -10.49 -4.15 -29.01
C SER A 76 -9.06 -4.58 -29.39
N THR A 77 -8.79 -5.88 -29.47
CA THR A 77 -7.48 -6.42 -29.91
C THR A 77 -7.27 -6.14 -31.41
N LEU A 78 -8.27 -6.43 -32.25
CA LEU A 78 -8.21 -6.15 -33.68
C LEU A 78 -8.04 -4.64 -33.95
N SER A 79 -8.82 -3.81 -33.31
CA SER A 79 -8.74 -2.35 -33.46
C SER A 79 -7.36 -1.79 -33.07
N ARG A 80 -6.77 -2.29 -31.96
CA ARG A 80 -5.40 -1.92 -31.56
C ARG A 80 -4.36 -2.42 -32.54
N GLU A 81 -4.50 -3.64 -33.04
CA GLU A 81 -3.58 -4.21 -34.04
C GLU A 81 -3.54 -3.37 -35.30
N LEU A 82 -4.71 -3.07 -35.88
CA LEU A 82 -4.82 -2.23 -37.09
C LEU A 82 -4.26 -0.83 -36.84
N ARG A 83 -4.63 -0.17 -35.72
CA ARG A 83 -4.13 1.17 -35.40
C ARG A 83 -2.61 1.25 -35.23
N ARG A 84 -1.99 0.19 -34.66
CA ARG A 84 -0.56 0.18 -34.33
C ARG A 84 0.33 -0.29 -35.45
N ASN A 85 -0.19 -1.07 -36.39
CA ASN A 85 0.57 -1.88 -37.32
C ASN A 85 0.17 -1.67 -38.79
N CYS A 86 -0.69 -0.68 -39.10
CA CYS A 86 -0.89 -0.23 -40.48
C CYS A 86 0.30 0.59 -40.98
N GLY A 87 0.56 0.49 -42.26
CA GLY A 87 1.52 1.34 -42.96
C GLY A 87 1.06 2.82 -43.04
N LYS A 88 1.93 3.72 -43.53
CA LYS A 88 1.68 5.16 -43.62
C LYS A 88 0.42 5.54 -44.41
N HIS A 89 0.00 4.70 -45.37
CA HIS A 89 -1.20 4.88 -46.19
C HIS A 89 -2.43 4.11 -45.70
N GLY A 90 -2.44 3.63 -44.45
CA GLY A 90 -3.57 2.90 -43.88
C GLY A 90 -3.69 1.44 -44.32
N ASN A 91 -2.80 0.94 -45.19
CA ASN A 91 -2.82 -0.44 -45.65
C ASN A 91 -2.23 -1.37 -44.62
N TYR A 92 -2.97 -2.40 -44.24
CA TYR A 92 -2.52 -3.45 -43.33
C TYR A 92 -1.92 -4.62 -44.14
N THR A 93 -0.63 -4.91 -43.92
CA THR A 93 0.06 -6.10 -44.43
C THR A 93 0.61 -6.88 -43.26
N TRP A 94 0.37 -8.17 -43.22
CA TRP A 94 0.68 -9.01 -42.05
C TRP A 94 2.20 -9.11 -41.79
N GLN A 95 3.04 -9.13 -42.84
CA GLN A 95 4.49 -9.16 -42.69
C GLN A 95 5.00 -7.89 -42.00
N PHE A 96 4.57 -6.72 -42.48
CA PHE A 96 4.95 -5.44 -41.91
C PHE A 96 4.45 -5.29 -40.47
N ALA A 97 3.19 -5.68 -40.23
CA ALA A 97 2.60 -5.69 -38.89
C ALA A 97 3.37 -6.58 -37.92
N HIS A 98 3.84 -7.74 -38.38
CA HIS A 98 4.65 -8.66 -37.59
C HIS A 98 6.02 -8.06 -37.27
N CYS A 99 6.73 -7.52 -38.26
CA CYS A 99 8.01 -6.84 -38.07
C CYS A 99 7.91 -5.70 -37.03
N LEU A 100 6.94 -4.81 -37.18
CA LEU A 100 6.71 -3.72 -36.21
C LEU A 100 6.43 -4.23 -34.79
N ALA A 101 5.72 -5.34 -34.66
CA ALA A 101 5.45 -5.94 -33.36
C ALA A 101 6.72 -6.56 -32.74
N MET A 102 7.57 -7.20 -33.54
CA MET A 102 8.84 -7.75 -33.09
C MET A 102 9.84 -6.66 -32.72
N GLU A 103 10.00 -5.62 -33.53
CA GLU A 103 10.86 -4.48 -33.20
C GLU A 103 10.47 -3.83 -31.86
N ARG A 104 9.18 -3.62 -31.63
CA ARG A 104 8.71 -3.08 -30.35
C ARG A 104 9.07 -4.00 -29.19
N ARG A 105 8.95 -5.30 -29.36
CA ARG A 105 9.31 -6.31 -28.36
C ARG A 105 10.82 -6.26 -28.05
N GLU A 106 11.64 -6.16 -29.07
CA GLU A 106 13.09 -6.05 -28.90
C GLU A 106 13.51 -4.75 -28.21
N ARG A 107 12.92 -3.61 -28.59
CA ARG A 107 13.17 -2.31 -27.92
C ARG A 107 12.84 -2.38 -26.44
N ILE A 108 11.72 -2.99 -26.07
CA ILE A 108 11.31 -3.18 -24.68
C ILE A 108 12.31 -4.04 -23.90
N CYS A 109 12.88 -5.07 -24.50
CA CYS A 109 13.87 -5.94 -23.86
C CYS A 109 15.23 -5.23 -23.71
N ARG A 110 15.68 -4.46 -24.71
CA ARG A 110 16.99 -3.76 -24.68
C ARG A 110 17.09 -2.69 -23.61
N ASN A 111 15.99 -1.98 -23.31
CA ASN A 111 15.97 -0.82 -22.40
C ASN A 111 15.81 -1.19 -20.90
N ARG A 112 15.85 -2.47 -20.51
CA ARG A 112 15.53 -2.92 -19.14
C ARG A 112 16.71 -3.44 -18.33
N LYS A 113 17.95 -3.29 -18.79
CA LYS A 113 19.12 -3.67 -17.98
C LYS A 113 19.43 -2.54 -16.99
N ILE A 114 19.00 -2.73 -15.75
CA ILE A 114 19.42 -1.86 -14.65
C ILE A 114 20.84 -2.27 -14.25
N PRO A 115 21.79 -1.33 -14.10
CA PRO A 115 23.16 -1.62 -13.67
C PRO A 115 23.18 -2.38 -12.33
N ALA A 116 24.09 -3.33 -12.20
CA ALA A 116 24.25 -4.11 -10.98
C ALA A 116 24.53 -3.22 -9.75
N GLU A 117 25.30 -2.15 -9.92
CA GLU A 117 25.56 -1.16 -8.88
C GLU A 117 24.28 -0.52 -8.33
N THR A 118 23.33 -0.17 -9.21
CA THR A 118 22.04 0.38 -8.81
C THR A 118 21.22 -0.64 -8.01
N ILE A 119 21.26 -1.92 -8.40
CA ILE A 119 20.59 -3.00 -7.67
C ILE A 119 21.24 -3.17 -6.30
N ASN A 120 22.57 -3.27 -6.25
CA ASN A 120 23.31 -3.42 -4.98
C ASN A 120 23.05 -2.25 -4.04
N LYS A 121 23.08 -1.01 -4.56
CA LYS A 121 22.72 0.19 -3.79
C LYS A 121 21.28 0.14 -3.26
N ALA A 122 20.35 -0.36 -4.05
CA ALA A 122 18.96 -0.53 -3.60
C ALA A 122 18.85 -1.60 -2.52
N LEU A 123 19.59 -2.71 -2.64
CA LEU A 123 19.61 -3.78 -1.64
C LEU A 123 20.29 -3.37 -0.34
N SER A 124 21.35 -2.52 -0.36
CA SER A 124 21.94 -2.00 0.87
C SER A 124 20.97 -1.13 1.67
N TYR A 125 20.14 -0.29 1.01
CA TYR A 125 19.07 0.41 1.71
C TYR A 125 18.02 -0.52 2.30
N LEU A 126 17.74 -1.66 1.65
CA LEU A 126 16.82 -2.66 2.18
C LEU A 126 17.38 -3.32 3.45
N THR A 127 18.66 -3.73 3.44
CA THR A 127 19.30 -4.50 4.52
C THR A 127 19.74 -3.62 5.69
N GLU A 128 20.40 -2.51 5.42
CA GLU A 128 20.98 -1.64 6.45
C GLU A 128 19.96 -0.66 7.03
N GLN A 129 19.17 -0.02 6.17
CA GLN A 129 18.19 0.99 6.58
C GLN A 129 16.78 0.41 6.76
N GLN A 130 16.54 -0.83 6.34
CA GLN A 130 15.25 -1.52 6.40
C GLN A 130 14.10 -0.75 5.71
N TRP A 131 14.43 -0.02 4.63
CA TRP A 131 13.44 0.68 3.84
C TRP A 131 12.65 -0.29 2.95
N SER A 132 11.38 0.03 2.71
CA SER A 132 10.58 -0.78 1.78
C SER A 132 11.02 -0.52 0.32
N PRO A 133 10.83 -1.48 -0.60
CA PRO A 133 11.14 -1.29 -2.01
C PRO A 133 10.55 -0.02 -2.63
N GLU A 134 9.34 0.41 -2.18
CA GLU A 134 8.72 1.65 -2.63
C GLU A 134 9.47 2.89 -2.13
N GLN A 135 9.89 2.89 -0.86
CA GLN A 135 10.69 3.98 -0.28
C GLN A 135 12.03 4.12 -0.96
N ILE A 136 12.70 2.98 -1.23
CA ILE A 136 13.99 2.95 -1.94
C ILE A 136 13.84 3.49 -3.36
N SER A 137 12.84 3.01 -4.10
CA SER A 137 12.57 3.47 -5.48
C SER A 137 12.32 4.97 -5.54
N GLY A 138 11.47 5.50 -4.62
CA GLY A 138 11.18 6.93 -4.57
C GLY A 138 12.39 7.77 -4.17
N TYR A 139 13.12 7.36 -3.15
CA TYR A 139 14.33 8.05 -2.69
C TYR A 139 15.40 8.10 -3.78
N LEU A 140 15.72 6.97 -4.41
CA LEU A 140 16.72 6.90 -5.48
C LEU A 140 16.30 7.76 -6.69
N LYS A 141 15.00 7.84 -7.00
CA LYS A 141 14.50 8.72 -8.06
C LYS A 141 14.78 10.20 -7.78
N LEU A 142 14.63 10.66 -6.53
CA LEU A 142 14.98 12.04 -6.13
C LEU A 142 16.48 12.34 -6.28
N HIS A 143 17.34 11.30 -6.22
CA HIS A 143 18.79 11.39 -6.39
C HIS A 143 19.27 10.99 -7.79
N GLY A 144 18.40 11.10 -8.82
CA GLY A 144 18.74 10.85 -10.21
C GLY A 144 18.94 9.39 -10.61
N THR A 145 18.69 8.43 -9.71
CA THR A 145 18.83 7.00 -9.97
C THR A 145 17.46 6.33 -10.12
N HIS A 146 17.21 5.68 -11.25
CA HIS A 146 15.90 5.09 -11.56
C HIS A 146 15.92 3.56 -11.41
N ILE A 147 15.20 3.06 -10.39
CA ILE A 147 14.87 1.64 -10.21
C ILE A 147 13.42 1.52 -9.76
N SER A 148 12.64 0.62 -10.36
CA SER A 148 11.26 0.41 -9.93
C SER A 148 11.20 -0.47 -8.68
N HIS A 149 10.22 -0.23 -7.80
CA HIS A 149 9.97 -1.07 -6.63
C HIS A 149 9.74 -2.54 -7.00
N GLU A 150 9.10 -2.81 -8.14
CA GLU A 150 8.87 -4.16 -8.63
C GLU A 150 10.18 -4.86 -9.00
N ARG A 151 11.17 -4.14 -9.55
CA ARG A 151 12.49 -4.72 -9.81
C ARG A 151 13.18 -5.14 -8.51
N ILE A 152 13.08 -4.32 -7.46
CA ILE A 152 13.62 -4.68 -6.13
C ILE A 152 12.89 -5.91 -5.57
N TYR A 153 11.55 -6.00 -5.72
CA TYR A 153 10.80 -7.20 -5.33
C TYR A 153 11.20 -8.45 -6.14
N GLN A 154 11.58 -8.31 -7.40
CA GLN A 154 12.09 -9.43 -8.21
C GLN A 154 13.40 -9.96 -7.64
N GLU A 155 14.34 -9.09 -7.25
CA GLU A 155 15.58 -9.50 -6.59
C GLU A 155 15.30 -10.22 -5.25
N ILE A 156 14.40 -9.69 -4.44
CA ILE A 156 14.00 -10.32 -3.17
C ILE A 156 13.36 -11.71 -3.40
N ARG A 157 12.61 -11.89 -4.47
CA ARG A 157 12.01 -13.21 -4.83
C ARG A 157 13.03 -14.17 -5.43
N ALA A 158 14.02 -13.66 -6.14
CA ALA A 158 15.11 -14.44 -6.73
C ALA A 158 16.12 -14.92 -5.67
N ASP A 159 16.17 -14.29 -4.51
CA ASP A 159 16.99 -14.71 -3.39
C ASP A 159 16.54 -16.07 -2.84
N ARG A 160 17.34 -17.10 -3.11
CA ARG A 160 17.09 -18.48 -2.67
C ARG A 160 17.37 -18.69 -1.19
N THR A 161 18.21 -17.85 -0.57
CA THR A 161 18.54 -17.93 0.86
C THR A 161 17.41 -17.42 1.75
N GLY A 162 16.54 -16.53 1.20
CA GLY A 162 15.45 -15.90 1.92
C GLY A 162 15.90 -14.81 2.89
N GLU A 163 17.18 -14.44 2.91
CA GLU A 163 17.73 -13.40 3.79
C GLU A 163 17.10 -12.04 3.49
N LEU A 164 16.98 -11.66 2.21
CA LEU A 164 16.39 -10.39 1.82
C LEU A 164 14.93 -10.25 2.26
N ARG A 165 14.18 -11.36 2.34
CA ARG A 165 12.79 -11.37 2.84
C ARG A 165 12.67 -11.00 4.31
N LYS A 166 13.68 -11.28 5.13
CA LYS A 166 13.69 -10.94 6.56
C LYS A 166 13.63 -9.43 6.79
N HIS A 167 14.18 -8.65 5.87
CA HIS A 167 14.19 -7.19 5.90
C HIS A 167 12.89 -6.56 5.36
N CYS A 168 11.98 -7.37 4.77
CA CYS A 168 10.68 -6.91 4.29
C CYS A 168 9.67 -6.74 5.42
N ARG A 169 8.84 -5.68 5.32
CA ARG A 169 7.94 -5.17 6.36
C ARG A 169 6.83 -6.11 6.81
N HIS A 170 6.42 -7.11 6.02
CA HIS A 170 5.27 -7.96 6.31
C HIS A 170 5.62 -9.45 6.25
N LYS A 171 5.81 -10.05 7.43
CA LYS A 171 5.56 -11.48 7.61
C LYS A 171 4.06 -11.63 7.80
N MET A 172 3.30 -11.97 6.76
CA MET A 172 1.84 -12.05 6.75
C MET A 172 1.28 -13.05 7.75
N LYS A 173 0.57 -12.59 8.80
CA LYS A 173 -0.45 -13.37 9.54
C LYS A 173 -1.39 -12.42 10.30
N TYR A 174 -2.70 -12.44 9.99
CA TYR A 174 -3.76 -11.73 10.72
C TYR A 174 -4.55 -12.69 11.63
N ARG A 175 -4.89 -12.25 12.87
CA ARG A 175 -5.85 -12.92 13.76
C ARG A 175 -6.87 -11.90 14.30
N HIS A 176 -8.16 -12.31 14.37
CA HIS A 176 -9.25 -11.54 15.00
C HIS A 176 -9.17 -11.56 16.53
N ARG A 177 -9.59 -10.49 17.21
CA ARG A 177 -9.68 -10.33 18.67
C ARG A 177 -11.13 -10.22 19.12
N SER A 178 -11.41 -10.74 20.34
CA SER A 178 -12.69 -10.62 21.06
C SER A 178 -12.82 -9.27 21.80
N SER A 179 -14.07 -8.88 22.11
CA SER A 179 -14.48 -7.63 22.77
C SER A 179 -14.03 -7.54 24.23
N ALA A 180 -13.58 -6.36 24.65
CA ALA A 180 -13.27 -6.03 26.05
C ALA A 180 -14.28 -5.01 26.60
N ASP A 181 -14.46 -4.99 27.93
CA ASP A 181 -15.39 -4.11 28.65
C ASP A 181 -15.12 -2.63 28.42
N ARG A 182 -16.19 -1.81 28.42
CA ARG A 182 -16.10 -0.35 28.23
C ARG A 182 -15.56 0.32 29.50
N ILE A 183 -14.40 0.96 29.38
CA ILE A 183 -13.81 1.78 30.43
C ILE A 183 -14.48 3.18 30.39
N ASN A 184 -15.00 3.64 31.54
CA ASN A 184 -15.56 4.99 31.65
C ASN A 184 -14.42 5.98 31.96
N ILE A 185 -14.13 6.89 31.01
CA ILE A 185 -13.13 7.97 31.18
C ILE A 185 -13.88 9.27 31.53
N PRO A 186 -13.66 9.84 32.74
CA PRO A 186 -14.32 11.07 33.15
C PRO A 186 -14.01 12.25 32.20
N ASN A 187 -15.04 13.02 31.85
CA ASN A 187 -14.92 14.20 30.96
C ASN A 187 -14.21 13.90 29.61
N ARG A 188 -14.47 12.71 29.08
CA ARG A 188 -13.97 12.29 27.76
C ARG A 188 -14.52 13.19 26.67
N VAL A 189 -13.66 13.79 25.84
CA VAL A 189 -14.05 14.53 24.64
C VAL A 189 -13.99 13.59 23.43
N SER A 190 -15.08 13.50 22.69
CA SER A 190 -15.17 12.61 21.52
C SER A 190 -14.30 13.11 20.38
N ILE A 191 -13.79 12.19 19.56
CA ILE A 191 -13.10 12.53 18.30
C ILE A 191 -13.99 13.35 17.35
N HIS A 192 -15.32 13.22 17.46
CA HIS A 192 -16.27 13.98 16.66
C HIS A 192 -16.32 15.48 17.03
N GLU A 193 -15.84 15.84 18.21
CA GLU A 193 -15.68 17.23 18.67
C GLU A 193 -14.32 17.83 18.29
N ARG A 194 -13.44 17.03 17.69
CA ARG A 194 -12.13 17.49 17.22
C ARG A 194 -12.33 18.44 16.03
N PRO A 195 -11.58 19.57 15.95
CA PRO A 195 -11.67 20.51 14.83
C PRO A 195 -11.53 19.80 13.48
N PRO A 196 -12.36 20.14 12.46
CA PRO A 196 -12.31 19.51 11.13
C PRO A 196 -10.94 19.66 10.46
N GLU A 197 -10.22 20.73 10.74
CA GLU A 197 -8.87 21.01 10.23
C GLU A 197 -7.83 19.98 10.68
N ALA A 198 -8.13 19.23 11.76
CA ALA A 198 -7.29 18.15 12.26
C ALA A 198 -7.41 16.88 11.40
N ASP A 199 -7.48 17.03 10.08
CA ASP A 199 -7.59 15.96 9.08
C ASP A 199 -6.24 15.32 8.68
N GLY A 200 -5.13 15.83 9.23
CA GLY A 200 -3.76 15.44 8.93
C GLY A 200 -3.12 16.20 7.77
N ARG A 201 -3.73 17.31 7.34
CA ARG A 201 -3.15 18.26 6.37
C ARG A 201 -2.40 19.40 7.06
N ARG A 202 -2.89 19.88 8.19
CA ARG A 202 -2.18 20.88 9.02
C ARG A 202 -1.17 20.21 9.95
N SER A 203 -0.14 20.95 10.36
CA SER A 203 0.83 20.53 11.37
C SER A 203 0.29 20.77 12.79
N GLY A 204 0.75 19.97 13.75
CA GLY A 204 0.41 20.13 15.17
C GLY A 204 -0.66 19.18 15.69
N ASP A 205 -1.20 18.30 14.86
CA ASP A 205 -2.17 17.28 15.26
C ASP A 205 -1.46 15.94 15.52
N TRP A 206 -1.50 15.47 16.78
CA TRP A 206 -0.79 14.29 17.25
C TRP A 206 -1.73 13.12 17.51
N GLU A 207 -1.23 11.92 17.29
CA GLU A 207 -1.85 10.67 17.77
C GLU A 207 -0.94 10.02 18.80
N MET A 208 -1.53 9.47 19.86
CA MET A 208 -0.82 8.86 20.99
C MET A 208 -1.31 7.44 21.23
N ASP A 209 -0.38 6.54 21.57
CA ASP A 209 -0.67 5.13 21.84
C ASP A 209 0.39 4.50 22.75
N LEU A 210 0.08 3.34 23.36
CA LEU A 210 1.04 2.56 24.13
C LEU A 210 1.42 1.26 23.43
N VAL A 211 2.71 1.03 23.29
CA VAL A 211 3.25 -0.25 22.83
C VAL A 211 3.60 -1.11 24.03
N ILE A 212 2.76 -2.10 24.29
CA ILE A 212 2.89 -2.99 25.45
C ILE A 212 3.97 -4.06 25.18
N GLY A 213 4.84 -4.29 26.16
CA GLY A 213 5.90 -5.29 26.16
C GLY A 213 5.43 -6.68 26.60
N LYS A 214 6.40 -7.54 26.88
CA LYS A 214 6.17 -8.93 27.34
C LYS A 214 5.35 -8.92 28.61
N GLU A 215 4.37 -9.82 28.69
CA GLU A 215 3.51 -10.05 29.88
C GLU A 215 2.86 -8.77 30.46
N HIS A 216 2.71 -7.72 29.67
CA HIS A 216 2.19 -6.41 30.09
C HIS A 216 2.98 -5.70 31.21
N LYS A 217 4.23 -6.15 31.49
CA LYS A 217 5.07 -5.62 32.58
C LYS A 217 5.84 -4.34 32.19
N SER A 218 5.99 -4.07 30.91
CA SER A 218 6.72 -2.91 30.39
C SER A 218 5.94 -2.26 29.23
N ALA A 219 6.16 -0.96 29.01
CA ALA A 219 5.50 -0.23 27.92
C ALA A 219 6.38 0.92 27.41
N VAL A 220 6.13 1.28 26.17
CA VAL A 220 6.68 2.45 25.50
C VAL A 220 5.51 3.35 25.05
N LEU A 221 5.52 4.60 25.47
CA LEU A 221 4.62 5.62 24.93
C LEU A 221 5.10 6.01 23.54
N THR A 222 4.21 6.00 22.57
CA THR A 222 4.48 6.39 21.19
C THR A 222 3.55 7.52 20.78
N MET A 223 4.09 8.49 20.08
CA MET A 223 3.34 9.64 19.56
C MET A 223 3.76 9.89 18.12
N ILE A 224 2.82 10.33 17.29
CA ILE A 224 3.11 10.68 15.90
C ILE A 224 2.38 11.96 15.51
N GLU A 225 3.08 12.87 14.85
CA GLU A 225 2.49 14.03 14.22
C GLU A 225 1.87 13.62 12.88
N ARG A 226 0.59 13.97 12.66
CA ARG A 226 -0.24 13.40 11.59
C ARG A 226 0.14 13.87 10.18
N ARG A 227 0.60 15.11 10.04
CA ARG A 227 1.00 15.65 8.74
C ARG A 227 2.35 15.11 8.28
N THR A 228 3.36 15.22 9.12
CA THR A 228 4.76 14.92 8.80
C THR A 228 5.15 13.47 9.07
N ASN A 229 4.33 12.74 9.87
CA ASN A 229 4.67 11.44 10.43
C ASN A 229 5.92 11.48 11.33
N MET A 230 6.23 12.63 11.96
CA MET A 230 7.26 12.72 12.98
C MET A 230 6.89 11.85 14.18
N PHE A 231 7.76 10.90 14.50
CA PHE A 231 7.55 9.88 15.52
C PHE A 231 8.37 10.22 16.77
N LEU A 232 7.71 10.25 17.91
CA LEU A 232 8.33 10.40 19.22
C LEU A 232 7.99 9.18 20.07
N GLN A 233 8.90 8.83 20.98
CA GLN A 233 8.66 7.70 21.88
C GLN A 233 9.51 7.80 23.14
N THR A 234 9.04 7.19 24.21
CA THR A 234 9.80 7.07 25.46
C THR A 234 9.35 5.84 26.24
N LYS A 235 10.31 5.22 26.93
CA LYS A 235 10.02 4.15 27.90
C LYS A 235 9.26 4.73 29.09
N ILE A 236 8.26 4.01 29.56
CA ILE A 236 7.50 4.39 30.76
C ILE A 236 7.62 3.29 31.84
N PRO A 237 7.83 3.67 33.10
CA PRO A 237 7.99 2.71 34.19
C PRO A 237 6.68 2.04 34.58
N SER A 238 5.54 2.65 34.30
CA SER A 238 4.23 2.07 34.55
C SER A 238 3.16 2.69 33.63
N LYS A 239 2.02 1.99 33.48
CA LYS A 239 0.85 2.46 32.72
C LYS A 239 -0.11 3.32 33.54
N LYS A 240 0.28 3.76 34.73
CA LYS A 240 -0.56 4.63 35.56
C LYS A 240 -0.84 5.95 34.82
N PRO A 241 -2.08 6.48 34.85
CA PRO A 241 -2.48 7.65 34.04
C PRO A 241 -1.58 8.87 34.20
N HIS A 242 -1.13 9.17 35.43
CA HIS A 242 -0.25 10.31 35.68
C HIS A 242 1.15 10.13 35.08
N VAL A 243 1.67 8.89 35.07
CA VAL A 243 2.98 8.57 34.45
C VAL A 243 2.92 8.74 32.95
N VAL A 244 1.87 8.25 32.32
CA VAL A 244 1.65 8.37 30.88
C VAL A 244 1.48 9.85 30.48
N ALA A 245 0.65 10.59 31.21
CA ALA A 245 0.45 12.02 30.95
C ALA A 245 1.75 12.84 31.12
N MET A 246 2.55 12.55 32.16
CA MET A 246 3.85 13.18 32.37
C MET A 246 4.85 12.86 31.26
N ALA A 247 4.89 11.61 30.80
CA ALA A 247 5.74 11.18 29.69
C ALA A 247 5.34 11.87 28.38
N ALA A 248 4.03 11.95 28.09
CA ALA A 248 3.51 12.66 26.93
C ALA A 248 3.85 14.16 26.97
N TRP A 249 3.67 14.79 28.13
CA TRP A 249 4.06 16.18 28.31
C TRP A 249 5.55 16.41 28.04
N ARG A 250 6.45 15.57 28.61
CA ARG A 250 7.90 15.70 28.39
C ARG A 250 8.27 15.57 26.91
N LEU A 251 7.66 14.65 26.19
CA LEU A 251 7.92 14.46 24.75
C LEU A 251 7.46 15.65 23.92
N LEU A 252 6.31 16.26 24.27
CA LEU A 252 5.72 17.37 23.51
C LEU A 252 6.21 18.74 23.97
N PHE A 253 6.78 18.86 25.15
CA PHE A 253 7.19 20.15 25.74
C PHE A 253 8.08 21.00 24.83
N PRO A 254 9.08 20.42 24.12
CA PRO A 254 9.90 21.22 23.17
C PRO A 254 9.08 21.81 22.03
N TYR A 255 7.94 21.22 21.70
CA TYR A 255 7.08 21.56 20.56
C TYR A 255 5.75 22.18 21.00
N ARG A 256 5.55 22.46 22.29
CA ARG A 256 4.24 22.81 22.87
C ARG A 256 3.51 23.96 22.17
N LYS A 257 4.24 24.94 21.61
CA LYS A 257 3.63 26.08 20.89
C LYS A 257 2.97 25.64 19.57
N ASN A 258 3.36 24.49 19.03
CA ASN A 258 2.90 23.95 17.75
C ASN A 258 2.00 22.71 17.95
N VAL A 259 1.63 22.34 19.18
CA VAL A 259 0.70 21.25 19.45
C VAL A 259 -0.71 21.80 19.48
N LEU A 260 -1.58 21.33 18.60
CA LEU A 260 -2.97 21.78 18.45
C LEU A 260 -3.97 20.77 19.02
N THR A 261 -3.80 19.49 18.66
CA THR A 261 -4.66 18.41 19.14
C THR A 261 -3.87 17.13 19.43
N ILE A 262 -4.38 16.33 20.37
CA ILE A 262 -3.86 14.99 20.66
C ILE A 262 -5.03 14.00 20.55
N THR A 263 -4.88 12.93 19.77
CA THR A 263 -5.91 11.88 19.65
C THR A 263 -5.39 10.59 20.27
N THR A 264 -6.21 9.95 21.11
CA THR A 264 -5.88 8.69 21.78
C THR A 264 -7.05 7.69 21.73
N ASP A 265 -6.87 6.45 22.21
CA ASP A 265 -7.97 5.50 22.40
C ASP A 265 -8.61 5.63 23.79
N ASN A 266 -9.55 4.73 24.07
CA ASN A 266 -10.28 4.71 25.33
C ASN A 266 -9.56 3.86 26.41
N GLY A 267 -8.22 3.82 26.40
CA GLY A 267 -7.45 3.13 27.43
C GLY A 267 -7.50 3.85 28.78
N SER A 268 -7.56 3.09 29.88
CA SER A 268 -7.53 3.65 31.25
C SER A 268 -6.26 4.46 31.54
N GLU A 269 -5.18 4.16 30.85
CA GLU A 269 -3.90 4.84 30.92
C GLU A 269 -3.97 6.32 30.50
N PHE A 270 -4.99 6.70 29.76
CA PHE A 270 -5.20 8.07 29.28
C PHE A 270 -6.20 8.87 30.15
N MET A 271 -6.64 8.36 31.28
CA MET A 271 -7.58 9.05 32.18
C MET A 271 -7.10 10.42 32.65
N ASN A 272 -5.78 10.67 32.72
CA ASN A 272 -5.22 11.96 33.16
C ASN A 272 -5.08 12.97 31.99
N HIS A 273 -5.91 12.82 30.95
CA HIS A 273 -5.90 13.65 29.74
C HIS A 273 -6.17 15.14 30.02
N GLN A 274 -7.02 15.48 31.01
CA GLN A 274 -7.30 16.87 31.37
C GLN A 274 -6.06 17.60 31.89
N TRP A 275 -5.24 16.92 32.71
CA TRP A 275 -3.98 17.49 33.18
C TRP A 275 -3.04 17.73 31.98
N LEU A 276 -2.93 16.75 31.06
CA LEU A 276 -2.11 16.87 29.88
C LEU A 276 -2.58 18.01 28.98
N SER A 277 -3.89 18.12 28.72
CA SER A 277 -4.50 19.19 27.93
C SER A 277 -4.16 20.56 28.49
N ARG A 278 -4.33 20.77 29.81
CA ARG A 278 -4.00 22.05 30.49
C ARG A 278 -2.50 22.38 30.41
N LYS A 279 -1.61 21.38 30.54
CA LYS A 279 -0.15 21.59 30.54
C LYS A 279 0.42 21.87 29.15
N ILE A 280 -0.17 21.30 28.11
CA ILE A 280 0.25 21.50 26.71
C ILE A 280 -0.49 22.70 26.09
N GLY A 281 -1.71 23.00 26.53
CA GLY A 281 -2.58 24.01 25.93
C GLY A 281 -3.30 23.47 24.67
N ALA A 282 -3.50 22.15 24.54
CA ALA A 282 -4.09 21.49 23.36
C ALA A 282 -5.23 20.54 23.76
N GLY A 283 -6.24 20.40 22.91
CA GLY A 283 -7.35 19.48 23.11
C GLY A 283 -6.92 18.02 23.01
N VAL A 284 -7.43 17.17 23.94
CA VAL A 284 -7.23 15.71 23.88
C VAL A 284 -8.54 15.04 23.52
N TYR A 285 -8.56 14.29 22.42
CA TYR A 285 -9.73 13.66 21.83
C TYR A 285 -9.60 12.15 21.82
N PHE A 286 -10.72 11.47 22.06
CA PHE A 286 -10.76 10.02 22.17
C PHE A 286 -11.44 9.40 20.94
N ALA A 287 -10.74 8.46 20.30
CA ALA A 287 -11.29 7.69 19.19
C ALA A 287 -12.50 6.85 19.64
N ASP A 288 -13.37 6.50 18.69
CA ASP A 288 -14.48 5.61 18.97
C ASP A 288 -13.99 4.20 19.27
N PRO A 289 -14.70 3.47 20.14
CA PRO A 289 -14.39 2.06 20.37
C PRO A 289 -14.40 1.27 19.05
N PHE A 290 -13.42 0.41 18.86
CA PHE A 290 -13.25 -0.44 17.66
C PHE A 290 -13.03 0.28 16.32
N CYS A 291 -12.84 1.60 16.33
CA CYS A 291 -12.58 2.41 15.13
C CYS A 291 -11.07 2.69 14.97
N SER A 292 -10.28 1.64 14.72
CA SER A 292 -8.81 1.73 14.59
C SER A 292 -8.36 2.71 13.50
N GLY A 293 -9.14 2.87 12.43
CA GLY A 293 -8.86 3.81 11.35
C GLY A 293 -8.76 5.29 11.78
N GLN A 294 -9.39 5.66 12.90
CA GLN A 294 -9.33 7.01 13.46
C GLN A 294 -7.95 7.37 14.06
N LYS A 295 -7.11 6.35 14.34
CA LYS A 295 -5.71 6.47 14.79
C LYS A 295 -4.73 5.80 13.83
N GLY A 296 -4.99 5.88 12.54
CA GLY A 296 -4.22 5.17 11.53
C GLY A 296 -2.74 5.56 11.44
N ALA A 297 -2.37 6.78 11.81
CA ALA A 297 -1.00 7.26 11.77
C ALA A 297 -0.14 6.57 12.85
N VAL A 298 -0.59 6.57 14.11
CA VAL A 298 0.17 5.93 15.21
C VAL A 298 0.18 4.42 15.09
N GLU A 299 -0.90 3.81 14.60
CA GLU A 299 -0.91 2.37 14.32
C GLU A 299 0.13 1.98 13.26
N ASN A 300 0.25 2.78 12.20
CA ASN A 300 1.27 2.59 11.17
C ASN A 300 2.69 2.79 11.72
N ALA A 301 2.89 3.81 12.57
CA ALA A 301 4.15 4.04 13.24
C ALA A 301 4.51 2.87 14.17
N ASN A 302 3.54 2.35 14.93
CA ASN A 302 3.72 1.21 15.81
C ASN A 302 4.05 -0.08 15.03
N LYS A 303 3.51 -0.26 13.82
CA LYS A 303 3.93 -1.36 12.93
C LYS A 303 5.39 -1.23 12.50
N LEU A 304 5.89 0.00 12.26
CA LEU A 304 7.30 0.25 11.98
C LEU A 304 8.17 0.01 13.21
N PHE A 305 7.76 0.53 14.35
CA PHE A 305 8.43 0.32 15.63
C PHE A 305 8.56 -1.17 15.97
N ARG A 306 7.49 -1.96 15.72
CA ARG A 306 7.47 -3.42 15.90
C ARG A 306 8.37 -4.19 14.92
N GLN A 307 8.88 -3.57 13.89
CA GLN A 307 9.90 -4.15 13.02
C GLN A 307 11.25 -4.30 13.76
N TYR A 308 11.55 -3.36 14.66
CA TYR A 308 12.75 -3.35 15.50
C TYR A 308 12.52 -4.06 16.84
N PHE A 309 11.33 -3.89 17.41
CA PHE A 309 10.93 -4.50 18.69
C PHE A 309 9.68 -5.37 18.49
N PRO A 310 9.84 -6.65 18.13
CA PRO A 310 8.71 -7.55 17.87
C PRO A 310 7.76 -7.69 19.07
N LYS A 311 6.59 -8.27 18.85
CA LYS A 311 5.68 -8.62 19.95
C LYS A 311 6.37 -9.61 20.91
N GLY A 312 6.23 -9.37 22.20
CA GLY A 312 6.91 -10.16 23.22
C GLY A 312 8.27 -9.60 23.65
N THR A 313 8.75 -8.49 23.05
CA THR A 313 9.93 -7.80 23.56
C THR A 313 9.70 -7.30 24.98
N ASP A 314 10.64 -7.56 25.88
CA ASP A 314 10.66 -6.95 27.21
C ASP A 314 11.41 -5.62 27.17
N PHE A 315 10.66 -4.53 27.28
CA PHE A 315 11.25 -3.18 27.26
C PHE A 315 12.04 -2.84 28.54
N ASN A 316 11.95 -3.65 29.60
CA ASN A 316 12.81 -3.43 30.76
C ASN A 316 14.28 -3.61 30.41
N ASN A 317 14.58 -4.54 29.51
CA ASN A 317 15.93 -4.86 29.04
C ASN A 317 16.41 -3.95 27.89
N ILE A 318 15.58 -3.02 27.42
CA ILE A 318 15.91 -2.09 26.34
C ILE A 318 16.28 -0.74 26.96
N THR A 319 17.40 -0.16 26.55
CA THR A 319 17.81 1.16 27.03
C THR A 319 17.09 2.28 26.29
N GLN A 320 17.07 3.49 26.85
CA GLN A 320 16.46 4.65 26.16
C GLN A 320 17.26 5.01 24.91
N GLU A 321 18.58 4.85 24.91
CA GLU A 321 19.47 5.10 23.76
C GLU A 321 19.15 4.18 22.59
N GLU A 322 18.83 2.91 22.84
CA GLU A 322 18.37 1.97 21.80
C GLU A 322 17.04 2.40 21.20
N LEU A 323 16.10 2.81 22.04
CA LEU A 323 14.84 3.38 21.62
C LEU A 323 15.07 4.62 20.75
N ASP A 324 15.92 5.56 21.19
CA ASP A 324 16.23 6.80 20.47
C ASP A 324 16.92 6.54 19.12
N ARG A 325 17.75 5.51 19.04
CA ARG A 325 18.36 5.06 17.79
C ARG A 325 17.27 4.60 16.79
N VAL A 326 16.30 3.82 17.27
CA VAL A 326 15.17 3.37 16.43
C VAL A 326 14.27 4.55 16.04
N GLN A 327 14.01 5.48 16.94
CA GLN A 327 13.27 6.72 16.65
C GLN A 327 13.96 7.50 15.52
N ARG A 328 15.27 7.69 15.58
CA ARG A 328 16.04 8.35 14.51
C ARG A 328 15.89 7.63 13.17
N LYS A 329 16.03 6.30 13.15
CA LYS A 329 15.85 5.48 11.93
C LYS A 329 14.44 5.63 11.33
N ILE A 330 13.39 5.64 12.17
CA ILE A 330 12.00 5.82 11.73
C ILE A 330 11.79 7.21 11.15
N ASN A 331 12.35 8.25 11.79
CA ASN A 331 12.19 9.65 11.38
C ASN A 331 13.06 10.06 10.18
N GLN A 332 14.09 9.31 9.86
CA GLN A 332 14.91 9.49 8.66
C GLN A 332 14.39 8.71 7.45
N ARG A 333 13.41 7.80 7.66
CA ARG A 333 12.89 6.95 6.60
C ARG A 333 12.00 7.75 5.64
N PRO A 334 12.28 7.74 4.31
CA PRO A 334 11.47 8.45 3.32
C PRO A 334 9.99 8.04 3.37
N ARG A 335 9.10 9.01 3.18
CA ARG A 335 7.65 8.78 3.18
C ARG A 335 7.03 9.20 1.85
N ARG A 336 6.29 8.29 1.20
CA ARG A 336 5.55 8.60 -0.02
C ARG A 336 4.63 9.83 0.15
N LYS A 337 3.93 9.90 1.30
CA LYS A 337 3.07 11.04 1.66
C LYS A 337 3.81 12.38 1.65
N LEU A 338 5.12 12.39 1.90
CA LEU A 338 5.99 13.57 1.96
C LEU A 338 6.85 13.72 0.69
N GLY A 339 6.42 13.18 -0.45
CA GLY A 339 7.22 13.21 -1.67
C GLY A 339 8.58 12.50 -1.55
N PHE A 340 8.66 11.48 -0.68
CA PHE A 340 9.87 10.74 -0.31
C PHE A 340 10.92 11.53 0.48
N CYS A 341 10.56 12.70 1.00
CA CYS A 341 11.32 13.36 2.06
C CYS A 341 11.14 12.62 3.40
N SER A 342 12.06 12.85 4.35
CA SER A 342 11.97 12.23 5.67
C SER A 342 11.04 13.04 6.61
N PRO A 343 10.36 12.37 7.57
CA PRO A 343 9.58 13.04 8.61
C PRO A 343 10.35 14.14 9.33
N LYS A 344 11.62 13.87 9.67
CA LYS A 344 12.48 14.84 10.38
C LYS A 344 12.66 16.13 9.57
N GLN A 345 12.98 16.03 8.28
CA GLN A 345 13.18 17.20 7.42
C GLN A 345 11.93 18.07 7.39
N ILE A 346 10.78 17.51 7.00
CA ILE A 346 9.54 18.26 6.84
C ILE A 346 9.03 18.80 8.18
N PHE A 347 9.21 18.06 9.28
CA PHE A 347 8.76 18.53 10.60
C PHE A 347 9.52 19.77 11.04
N PHE A 348 10.85 19.80 10.91
CA PHE A 348 11.64 20.97 11.32
C PHE A 348 11.50 22.15 10.36
N GLU A 349 11.31 21.91 9.07
CA GLU A 349 10.94 22.96 8.10
C GLU A 349 9.64 23.69 8.46
N LEU A 350 8.66 22.98 9.01
CA LEU A 350 7.37 23.56 9.40
C LEU A 350 7.40 24.24 10.78
N LEU A 351 8.46 24.03 11.57
CA LEU A 351 8.65 24.68 12.87
C LEU A 351 9.49 25.96 12.79
N SER A 352 10.30 26.10 11.72
CA SER A 352 11.10 27.31 11.43
C SER A 352 10.21 28.40 10.85
#